data_9db52806a33918bc826410f13201a09f
#
_entry.id   9db52806a33918bc826410f13201a09f
#
_cell.length_a   1.000
_cell.length_b   1.000
_cell.length_c   1.000
_cell.angle_alpha   90.00
_cell.angle_beta   90.00
_cell.angle_gamma   90.00
#
_symmetry.space_group_name_H-M   'P 1'
#
loop_
_entity.id
_entity.type
_entity.pdbx_description
1 polymer ?
#
loop_
_entity_poly.entity_id
_entity_poly.type
_entity_poly.pdbx_seq_one_letter_code
_entity_poly.pdbx_strand_id
1 'polypeptide(L)'
;DDLVKGARLAAERGGSGEVYHLAGAEILTAAEIVRTVAVAAGRRPPRFHLPGFPARAAAFLLETACRPIHREPPLSRSKLSFFLHSKPLSIAKARRELGFSPGVDFAAGLRLTLDWYRNNGWL
;
A
#
# COMPACT_ATOMS: atom_id res chain seq x y z
N ASP A 1 12.89 -0.22 -8.92
CA ASP A 1 13.28 -0.35 -10.33
C ASP A 1 12.10 -0.32 -11.29
N ASP A 2 10.99 -1.02 -11.02
CA ASP A 2 9.83 -1.07 -11.92
C ASP A 2 9.17 0.31 -12.13
N LEU A 3 9.07 1.12 -11.07
CA LEU A 3 8.55 2.48 -11.19
C LEU A 3 9.41 3.35 -12.11
N VAL A 4 10.74 3.25 -12.00
CA VAL A 4 11.68 3.98 -12.86
C VAL A 4 11.54 3.54 -14.31
N LYS A 5 11.43 2.23 -14.57
CA LYS A 5 11.16 1.70 -15.91
C LYS A 5 9.84 2.23 -16.47
N GLY A 6 8.78 2.21 -15.66
CA GLY A 6 7.46 2.71 -16.05
C GLY A 6 7.49 4.21 -16.37
N ALA A 7 8.16 5.02 -15.55
CA ALA A 7 8.31 6.46 -15.79
C ALA A 7 9.10 6.73 -17.08
N ARG A 8 10.17 5.98 -17.35
CA ARG A 8 10.93 6.07 -18.60
C ARG A 8 10.06 5.72 -19.81
N LEU A 9 9.33 4.60 -19.73
CA LEU A 9 8.42 4.20 -20.81
C LEU A 9 7.33 5.26 -21.07
N ALA A 10 6.81 5.89 -20.01
CA ALA A 10 5.83 6.95 -20.16
C ALA A 10 6.43 8.19 -20.84
N ALA A 11 7.69 8.55 -20.55
CA ALA A 11 8.40 9.64 -21.21
C ALA A 11 8.70 9.32 -22.70
N GLU A 12 9.03 8.06 -23.01
CA GLU A 12 9.40 7.63 -24.36
C GLU A 12 8.19 7.39 -25.29
N ARG A 13 7.07 6.89 -24.72
CA ARG A 13 5.93 6.34 -25.49
C ARG A 13 4.57 6.90 -25.08
N GLY A 14 4.52 7.67 -23.99
CA GLY A 14 3.28 8.22 -23.48
C GLY A 14 2.67 9.25 -24.42
N GLY A 15 1.33 9.20 -24.57
CA GLY A 15 0.60 10.23 -25.29
C GLY A 15 0.58 11.56 -24.54
N SER A 16 0.54 12.67 -25.26
CA SER A 16 0.45 14.01 -24.65
C SER A 16 -0.85 14.16 -23.85
N GLY A 17 -0.73 14.60 -22.59
CA GLY A 17 -1.87 14.78 -21.69
C GLY A 17 -2.44 13.48 -21.10
N GLU A 18 -1.83 12.32 -21.37
CA GLU A 18 -2.32 11.03 -20.89
C GLU A 18 -1.81 10.73 -19.47
N VAL A 19 -2.66 10.03 -18.70
CA VAL A 19 -2.35 9.58 -17.34
C VAL A 19 -2.21 8.06 -17.31
N TYR A 20 -1.13 7.56 -16.74
CA TYR A 20 -0.84 6.15 -16.59
C TYR A 20 -0.69 5.77 -15.12
N HIS A 21 -1.37 4.70 -14.71
CA HIS A 21 -1.14 4.10 -13.40
C HIS A 21 -0.02 3.07 -13.51
N LEU A 22 1.01 3.25 -12.67
CA LEU A 22 2.13 2.33 -12.53
C LEU A 22 2.03 1.67 -11.15
N ALA A 23 1.77 0.37 -11.13
CA ALA A 23 1.66 -0.41 -9.90
C ALA A 23 2.20 -1.82 -10.11
N GLY A 24 2.39 -2.56 -9.02
CA GLY A 24 2.72 -3.98 -9.09
C GLY A 24 1.60 -4.80 -9.76
N ALA A 25 1.94 -6.00 -10.20
CA ALA A 25 0.98 -6.90 -10.83
C ALA A 25 -0.02 -7.51 -9.84
N GLU A 26 0.35 -7.55 -8.56
CA GLU A 26 -0.41 -8.20 -7.49
C GLU A 26 -1.41 -7.24 -6.85
N ILE A 27 -2.62 -7.75 -6.64
CA ILE A 27 -3.66 -7.06 -5.85
C ILE A 27 -3.68 -7.75 -4.49
N LEU A 28 -3.06 -7.11 -3.49
CA LEU A 28 -2.95 -7.63 -2.14
C LEU A 28 -3.92 -6.92 -1.20
N THR A 29 -4.52 -7.69 -0.30
CA THR A 29 -5.28 -7.13 0.82
C THR A 29 -4.34 -6.57 1.89
N ALA A 30 -4.84 -5.65 2.73
CA ALA A 30 -4.07 -5.12 3.85
C ALA A 30 -3.58 -6.24 4.80
N ALA A 31 -4.38 -7.29 4.99
CA ALA A 31 -4.01 -8.45 5.81
C ALA A 31 -2.83 -9.24 5.21
N GLU A 32 -2.84 -9.45 3.89
CA GLU A 32 -1.73 -10.11 3.17
C GLU A 32 -0.46 -9.27 3.24
N ILE A 33 -0.55 -7.95 3.05
CA ILE A 33 0.58 -7.04 3.19
C ILE A 33 1.20 -7.15 4.57
N VAL A 34 0.39 -7.00 5.63
CA VAL A 34 0.86 -7.08 7.02
C VAL A 34 1.47 -8.44 7.33
N ARG A 35 0.86 -9.52 6.84
CA ARG A 35 1.39 -10.88 7.01
C ARG A 35 2.75 -11.05 6.35
N THR A 36 2.89 -10.60 5.11
CA THR A 36 4.14 -10.68 4.35
C THR A 36 5.25 -9.87 5.01
N VAL A 37 4.92 -8.65 5.48
CA VAL A 37 5.85 -7.79 6.21
C VAL A 37 6.31 -8.45 7.52
N ALA A 38 5.38 -9.01 8.31
CA ALA A 38 5.71 -9.68 9.56
C ALA A 38 6.67 -10.88 9.32
N VAL A 39 6.35 -11.72 8.33
CA VAL A 39 7.18 -12.89 7.98
C VAL A 39 8.57 -12.44 7.50
N ALA A 40 8.66 -11.45 6.62
CA ALA A 40 9.93 -10.95 6.11
C ALA A 40 10.79 -10.29 7.20
N ALA A 41 10.16 -9.68 8.21
CA ALA A 41 10.83 -9.13 9.40
C ALA A 41 11.17 -10.20 10.45
N GLY A 42 10.94 -11.50 10.19
CA GLY A 42 11.18 -12.56 11.15
C GLY A 42 10.22 -12.57 12.35
N ARG A 43 9.06 -11.92 12.22
CA ARG A 43 8.06 -11.81 13.26
C ARG A 43 6.85 -12.70 12.97
N ARG A 44 6.14 -13.11 14.02
CA ARG A 44 4.89 -13.84 13.86
C ARG A 44 3.81 -12.89 13.35
N PRO A 45 3.06 -13.25 12.29
CA PRO A 45 1.97 -12.42 11.80
C PRO A 45 0.85 -12.30 12.86
N PRO A 46 0.15 -11.18 12.91
CA PRO A 46 -0.96 -11.00 13.84
C PRO A 46 -2.06 -12.03 13.56
N ARG A 47 -2.52 -12.67 14.62
CA ARG A 47 -3.59 -13.69 14.55
C ARG A 47 -4.99 -13.12 14.69
N PHE A 48 -5.10 -11.89 15.18
CA PHE A 48 -6.40 -11.26 15.44
C PHE A 48 -6.85 -10.44 14.22
N HIS A 49 -8.01 -10.78 13.69
CA HIS A 49 -8.75 -9.96 12.75
C HIS A 49 -9.76 -9.15 13.55
N LEU A 50 -9.59 -7.83 13.57
CA LEU A 50 -10.60 -6.97 14.16
C LEU A 50 -11.77 -6.87 13.16
N PRO A 51 -12.98 -7.29 13.52
CA PRO A 51 -14.11 -7.11 12.63
C PRO A 51 -14.35 -5.63 12.36
N GLY A 52 -14.73 -5.29 11.12
CA GLY A 52 -14.86 -3.88 10.71
C GLY A 52 -15.86 -3.08 11.52
N PHE A 53 -16.93 -3.73 12.04
CA PHE A 53 -17.98 -3.06 12.81
C PHE A 53 -17.46 -2.48 14.15
N PRO A 54 -16.85 -3.23 15.08
CA PRO A 54 -16.32 -2.65 16.32
C PRO A 54 -15.20 -1.64 16.07
N ALA A 55 -14.38 -1.83 15.03
CA ALA A 55 -13.36 -0.85 14.65
C ALA A 55 -13.98 0.49 14.22
N ARG A 56 -15.11 0.46 13.47
CA ARG A 56 -15.84 1.67 13.08
C ARG A 56 -16.50 2.35 14.28
N ALA A 57 -17.08 1.58 15.20
CA ALA A 57 -17.66 2.12 16.43
C ALA A 57 -16.60 2.80 17.31
N ALA A 58 -15.44 2.16 17.50
CA ALA A 58 -14.33 2.73 18.24
C ALA A 58 -13.79 4.01 17.58
N ALA A 59 -13.64 4.03 16.26
CA ALA A 59 -13.23 5.23 15.53
C ALA A 59 -14.22 6.38 15.72
N PHE A 60 -15.53 6.10 15.66
CA PHE A 60 -16.58 7.11 15.90
C PHE A 60 -16.50 7.70 17.31
N LEU A 61 -16.34 6.85 18.34
CA LEU A 61 -16.21 7.28 19.72
C LEU A 61 -14.96 8.14 19.94
N LEU A 62 -13.82 7.72 19.36
CA LEU A 62 -12.57 8.48 19.44
C LEU A 62 -12.67 9.83 18.73
N GLU A 63 -13.27 9.88 17.54
CA GLU A 63 -13.51 11.14 16.83
C GLU A 63 -14.38 12.10 17.64
N THR A 64 -15.45 11.58 18.27
CA THR A 64 -16.36 12.37 19.08
C THR A 64 -15.66 12.88 20.36
N ALA A 65 -14.86 12.05 21.00
CA ALA A 65 -14.11 12.43 22.21
C ALA A 65 -12.97 13.43 21.92
N CYS A 66 -12.34 13.35 20.75
CA CYS A 66 -11.24 14.25 20.38
C CYS A 66 -11.71 15.59 19.81
N ARG A 67 -12.99 15.71 19.38
CA ARG A 67 -13.56 16.96 18.85
C ARG A 67 -13.37 18.18 19.75
N PRO A 68 -13.70 18.14 21.07
CA PRO A 68 -13.57 19.31 21.92
C PRO A 68 -12.11 19.73 22.19
N ILE A 69 -11.16 18.79 21.98
CA ILE A 69 -9.74 19.02 22.27
C ILE A 69 -8.97 19.49 21.00
N HIS A 70 -9.64 19.60 19.85
CA HIS A 70 -9.03 19.96 18.55
C HIS A 70 -7.80 19.11 18.17
N ARG A 71 -7.72 17.88 18.65
CA ARG A 71 -6.67 16.92 18.30
C ARG A 71 -7.15 15.93 17.26
N GLU A 72 -6.30 15.63 16.31
CA GLU A 72 -6.57 14.54 15.36
C GLU A 72 -6.63 13.20 16.10
N PRO A 73 -7.73 12.44 15.97
CA PRO A 73 -7.82 11.13 16.59
C PRO A 73 -6.80 10.18 15.94
N PRO A 74 -6.15 9.32 16.74
CA PRO A 74 -5.20 8.33 16.24
C PRO A 74 -5.84 7.36 15.26
N LEU A 75 -7.14 7.09 15.42
CA LEU A 75 -7.96 6.28 14.54
C LEU A 75 -9.18 7.10 14.09
N SER A 76 -9.22 7.50 12.81
CA SER A 76 -10.37 8.17 12.21
C SER A 76 -11.09 7.23 11.25
N ARG A 77 -12.40 7.50 11.03
CA ARG A 77 -13.19 6.74 10.05
C ARG A 77 -12.62 6.83 8.64
N SER A 78 -12.03 7.97 8.29
CA SER A 78 -11.38 8.16 7.00
C SER A 78 -10.14 7.28 6.84
N LYS A 79 -9.27 7.23 7.86
CA LYS A 79 -8.10 6.35 7.90
C LYS A 79 -8.52 4.86 7.85
N LEU A 80 -9.54 4.51 8.65
CA LEU A 80 -10.08 3.14 8.67
C LEU A 80 -10.70 2.74 7.33
N SER A 81 -11.42 3.64 6.68
CA SER A 81 -12.02 3.41 5.36
C SER A 81 -10.96 3.06 4.30
N PHE A 82 -9.79 3.69 4.37
CA PHE A 82 -8.67 3.38 3.47
C PHE A 82 -8.22 1.91 3.59
N PHE A 83 -8.20 1.37 4.81
CA PHE A 83 -7.81 -0.03 5.04
C PHE A 83 -8.93 -1.04 4.76
N LEU A 84 -10.20 -0.62 4.92
CA LEU A 84 -11.35 -1.50 4.73
C LEU A 84 -11.81 -1.61 3.27
N HIS A 85 -11.46 -0.62 2.44
CA HIS A 85 -11.88 -0.62 1.03
C HIS A 85 -10.65 -0.83 0.14
N SER A 86 -10.59 -1.97 -0.49
CA SER A 86 -9.61 -2.23 -1.55
C SER A 86 -9.89 -1.31 -2.73
N LYS A 87 -8.87 -0.54 -3.13
CA LYS A 87 -8.89 0.28 -4.35
C LYS A 87 -7.83 -0.23 -5.31
N PRO A 88 -8.08 -1.35 -6.02
CA PRO A 88 -7.12 -1.87 -6.97
C PRO A 88 -6.93 -0.86 -8.11
N LEU A 89 -5.68 -0.49 -8.36
CA LEU A 89 -5.33 0.34 -9.51
C LEU A 89 -5.03 -0.57 -10.69
N SER A 90 -5.78 -0.38 -11.78
CA SER A 90 -5.55 -1.12 -13.02
C SER A 90 -4.36 -0.54 -13.78
N ILE A 91 -3.39 -1.38 -14.10
CA ILE A 91 -2.25 -1.06 -14.98
C ILE A 91 -2.51 -1.42 -16.45
N ALA A 92 -3.74 -1.79 -16.81
CA ALA A 92 -4.07 -2.29 -18.14
C ALA A 92 -3.72 -1.28 -19.25
N LYS A 93 -3.95 0.02 -19.00
CA LYS A 93 -3.58 1.08 -19.94
C LYS A 93 -2.07 1.18 -20.13
N ALA A 94 -1.31 1.22 -19.02
CA ALA A 94 0.15 1.28 -19.09
C ALA A 94 0.74 0.03 -19.76
N ARG A 95 0.14 -1.14 -19.53
CA ARG A 95 0.56 -2.38 -20.19
C ARG A 95 0.30 -2.34 -21.70
N ARG A 96 -0.88 -1.88 -22.12
CA ARG A 96 -1.27 -1.84 -23.53
C ARG A 96 -0.50 -0.78 -24.32
N GLU A 97 -0.35 0.43 -23.78
CA GLU A 97 0.17 1.58 -24.52
C GLU A 97 1.66 1.80 -24.33
N LEU A 98 2.20 1.50 -23.16
CA LEU A 98 3.62 1.66 -22.87
C LEU A 98 4.42 0.36 -22.96
N GLY A 99 3.75 -0.80 -22.95
CA GLY A 99 4.40 -2.09 -22.76
C GLY A 99 4.93 -2.31 -21.34
N PHE A 100 4.39 -1.58 -20.36
CA PHE A 100 4.82 -1.69 -18.96
C PHE A 100 4.44 -3.04 -18.38
N SER A 101 5.44 -3.76 -17.85
CA SER A 101 5.24 -5.00 -17.10
C SER A 101 6.11 -4.94 -15.84
N PRO A 102 5.50 -4.91 -14.65
CA PRO A 102 6.26 -4.99 -13.41
C PRO A 102 6.91 -6.37 -13.28
N GLY A 103 8.18 -6.40 -12.91
CA GLY A 103 8.98 -7.62 -12.79
C GLY A 103 9.27 -8.04 -11.36
N VAL A 104 8.97 -7.19 -10.37
CA VAL A 104 9.23 -7.45 -8.95
C VAL A 104 7.91 -7.69 -8.23
N ASP A 105 7.74 -8.86 -7.62
CA ASP A 105 6.62 -9.13 -6.72
C ASP A 105 6.79 -8.41 -5.39
N PHE A 106 5.69 -8.30 -4.63
CA PHE A 106 5.69 -7.58 -3.36
C PHE A 106 6.67 -8.18 -2.34
N ALA A 107 6.76 -9.50 -2.27
CA ALA A 107 7.63 -10.18 -1.30
C ALA A 107 9.10 -9.99 -1.63
N ALA A 108 9.48 -10.05 -2.91
CA ALA A 108 10.85 -9.79 -3.36
C ALA A 108 11.24 -8.32 -3.12
N GLY A 109 10.38 -7.37 -3.50
CA GLY A 109 10.61 -5.95 -3.25
C GLY A 109 10.78 -5.62 -1.77
N LEU A 110 9.97 -6.25 -0.92
CA LEU A 110 10.06 -6.09 0.54
C LEU A 110 11.38 -6.62 1.09
N ARG A 111 11.87 -7.79 0.64
CA ARG A 111 13.17 -8.32 1.06
C ARG A 111 14.30 -7.37 0.70
N LEU A 112 14.34 -6.89 -0.54
CA LEU A 112 15.33 -5.90 -0.98
C LEU A 112 15.31 -4.64 -0.12
N THR A 113 14.12 -4.17 0.24
CA THR A 113 13.95 -3.00 1.12
C THR A 113 14.46 -3.27 2.52
N LEU A 114 14.14 -4.42 3.11
CA LEU A 114 14.61 -4.80 4.46
C LEU A 114 16.13 -4.98 4.49
N ASP A 115 16.70 -5.58 3.47
CA ASP A 115 18.16 -5.75 3.37
C ASP A 115 18.86 -4.39 3.23
N TRP A 116 18.27 -3.48 2.48
CA TRP A 116 18.78 -2.10 2.40
C TRP A 116 18.74 -1.40 3.77
N TYR A 117 17.63 -1.50 4.52
CA TYR A 117 17.52 -0.92 5.86
C TYR A 117 18.55 -1.50 6.83
N ARG A 118 18.77 -2.84 6.80
CA ARG A 118 19.77 -3.50 7.63
C ARG A 118 21.19 -3.03 7.29
N ASN A 119 21.51 -2.96 5.99
CA ASN A 119 22.84 -2.56 5.53
C ASN A 119 23.15 -1.09 5.83
N ASN A 120 22.14 -0.24 5.99
CA ASN A 120 22.28 1.18 6.33
C ASN A 120 22.07 1.47 7.83
N GLY A 121 21.94 0.46 8.69
CA GLY A 121 21.81 0.64 10.13
C GLY A 121 20.49 1.27 10.60
N TRP A 122 19.41 1.08 9.82
CA TRP A 122 18.07 1.57 10.15
C TRP A 122 17.21 0.52 10.88
N LEU A 123 17.67 -0.73 10.87
CA LEU A 123 17.07 -1.89 11.55
C LEU A 123 18.14 -2.70 12.25
#